data_03d9dc7a728453e53bb2982b5e26129c
#
_entry.id   03d9dc7a728453e53bb2982b5e26129c
#
_cell.length_a   1.000
_cell.length_b   1.000
_cell.length_c   1.000
_cell.angle_alpha   90.00
_cell.angle_beta   90.00
_cell.angle_gamma   90.00
#
_symmetry.space_group_name_H-M   'P 1'
#
loop_
_entity.id
_entity.type
_entity.pdbx_description
1 polymer ?
#
loop_
_entity_poly.entity_id
_entity_poly.type
_entity_poly.pdbx_seq_one_letter_code
_entity_poly.pdbx_strand_id
1 'polypeptide(L)'
;MTLRRVLFVQLMAIALLAMMMLGPVRAESRLNVVATFSILGDMVQQVGGDRVKVTSLVGPDGDTHVYRPTPKAAKAIAQTKVLFINGLEFEGWIERLVESSGFKGRMITATAGVEALKIEEEGHHDDHDKHGKKDHH
;
A
#
# COMPACT_ATOMS: atom_id res chain seq x y z
N MET A 1 54.71 40.75 0.62
CA MET A 1 53.27 40.78 0.32
C MET A 1 52.81 39.72 -0.70
N THR A 2 53.67 39.12 -1.45
CA THR A 2 53.33 38.17 -2.52
C THR A 2 53.00 36.76 -2.03
N LEU A 3 53.71 36.20 -1.04
CA LEU A 3 53.49 34.83 -0.53
C LEU A 3 52.10 34.62 0.09
N ARG A 4 51.61 35.56 0.88
CA ARG A 4 50.26 35.50 1.48
C ARG A 4 49.14 35.50 0.42
N ARG A 5 49.34 36.24 -0.68
CA ARG A 5 48.35 36.25 -1.78
C ARG A 5 48.34 34.94 -2.55
N VAL A 6 49.50 34.33 -2.78
CA VAL A 6 49.62 33.02 -3.44
C VAL A 6 48.96 31.92 -2.59
N LEU A 7 49.21 31.89 -1.27
CA LEU A 7 48.57 30.95 -0.39
C LEU A 7 47.02 31.11 -0.35
N PHE A 8 46.56 32.35 -0.34
CA PHE A 8 45.11 32.64 -0.35
C PHE A 8 44.43 32.17 -1.63
N VAL A 9 45.06 32.37 -2.77
CA VAL A 9 44.55 31.91 -4.08
C VAL A 9 44.54 30.38 -4.17
N GLN A 10 45.54 29.70 -3.63
CA GLN A 10 45.59 28.24 -3.59
C GLN A 10 44.52 27.64 -2.67
N LEU A 11 44.30 28.25 -1.49
CA LEU A 11 43.23 27.83 -0.59
C LEU A 11 41.82 28.00 -1.20
N MET A 12 41.61 29.12 -1.87
CA MET A 12 40.35 29.36 -2.60
C MET A 12 40.14 28.38 -3.75
N ALA A 13 41.20 28.05 -4.50
CA ALA A 13 41.11 27.07 -5.57
C ALA A 13 40.80 25.65 -5.05
N ILE A 14 41.40 25.25 -3.93
CA ILE A 14 41.10 23.97 -3.27
C ILE A 14 39.69 23.93 -2.74
N ALA A 15 39.19 25.02 -2.12
CA ALA A 15 37.81 25.13 -1.66
C ALA A 15 36.78 25.06 -2.80
N LEU A 16 37.06 25.70 -3.94
CA LEU A 16 36.23 25.63 -5.16
C LEU A 16 36.20 24.19 -5.72
N LEU A 17 37.35 23.54 -5.74
CA LEU A 17 37.48 22.16 -6.24
C LEU A 17 36.73 21.18 -5.34
N ALA A 18 36.79 21.35 -3.99
CA ALA A 18 36.02 20.57 -3.02
C ALA A 18 34.51 20.79 -3.17
N MET A 19 34.09 22.01 -3.47
CA MET A 19 32.68 22.33 -3.68
C MET A 19 32.09 21.73 -4.99
N MET A 20 32.94 21.55 -6.02
CA MET A 20 32.57 20.85 -7.26
C MET A 20 32.43 19.33 -7.07
N MET A 21 33.06 18.74 -6.05
CA MET A 21 32.94 17.31 -5.74
C MET A 21 31.66 16.96 -4.98
N LEU A 22 30.95 17.94 -4.39
CA LEU A 22 29.59 17.76 -3.90
C LEU A 22 28.63 17.81 -5.09
N GLY A 23 28.55 16.72 -5.83
CA GLY A 23 27.53 16.57 -6.88
C GLY A 23 26.13 16.76 -6.28
N PRO A 24 25.12 17.13 -7.11
CA PRO A 24 23.76 17.29 -6.62
C PRO A 24 23.30 15.96 -5.98
N VAL A 25 22.99 16.00 -4.69
CA VAL A 25 22.28 14.91 -4.02
C VAL A 25 20.95 14.77 -4.73
N ARG A 26 20.88 13.83 -5.64
CA ARG A 26 19.64 13.52 -6.36
C ARG A 26 18.69 12.93 -5.33
N ALA A 27 17.70 13.71 -4.92
CA ALA A 27 16.60 13.20 -4.13
C ALA A 27 15.93 12.08 -4.95
N GLU A 28 16.16 10.83 -4.57
CA GLU A 28 15.55 9.68 -5.22
C GLU A 28 14.03 9.83 -5.05
N SER A 29 13.33 9.95 -6.18
CA SER A 29 11.88 10.15 -6.15
C SER A 29 11.24 8.90 -5.55
N ARG A 30 10.54 9.06 -4.43
CA ARG A 30 9.81 7.96 -3.77
C ARG A 30 8.81 7.35 -4.74
N LEU A 31 8.75 6.02 -4.78
CA LEU A 31 7.78 5.30 -5.58
C LEU A 31 6.40 5.46 -4.93
N ASN A 32 5.45 6.07 -5.65
CA ASN A 32 4.07 6.11 -5.19
C ASN A 32 3.44 4.72 -5.34
N VAL A 33 2.94 4.20 -4.24
CA VAL A 33 2.25 2.91 -4.16
C VAL A 33 0.91 3.07 -3.46
N VAL A 34 -0.04 2.23 -3.82
CA VAL A 34 -1.35 2.15 -3.18
C VAL A 34 -1.49 0.80 -2.50
N ALA A 35 -2.00 0.78 -1.29
CA ALA A 35 -2.43 -0.42 -0.58
C ALA A 35 -3.94 -0.35 -0.35
N THR A 36 -4.62 -1.49 -0.38
CA THR A 36 -6.07 -1.52 -0.24
C THR A 36 -6.54 -1.09 1.14
N PHE A 37 -5.80 -1.41 2.20
CA PHE A 37 -6.16 -1.04 3.57
C PHE A 37 -4.92 -0.69 4.41
N SER A 38 -5.17 -0.09 5.56
CA SER A 38 -4.14 0.54 6.40
C SER A 38 -3.08 -0.43 6.91
N ILE A 39 -3.44 -1.62 7.37
CA ILE A 39 -2.48 -2.61 7.90
C ILE A 39 -1.52 -3.05 6.80
N LEU A 40 -2.04 -3.36 5.61
CA LEU A 40 -1.22 -3.69 4.45
C LEU A 40 -0.33 -2.50 4.05
N GLY A 41 -0.88 -1.30 4.10
CA GLY A 41 -0.14 -0.07 3.83
C GLY A 41 1.02 0.15 4.79
N ASP A 42 0.82 -0.14 6.06
CA ASP A 42 1.86 -0.05 7.09
C ASP A 42 2.98 -1.07 6.84
N MET A 43 2.62 -2.31 6.53
CA MET A 43 3.60 -3.35 6.16
C MET A 43 4.43 -2.94 4.94
N VAL A 44 3.79 -2.41 3.91
CA VAL A 44 4.47 -1.92 2.70
C VAL A 44 5.39 -0.75 3.03
N GLN A 45 4.96 0.17 3.90
CA GLN A 45 5.79 1.30 4.33
C GLN A 45 7.00 0.83 5.15
N GLN A 46 6.83 -0.13 6.05
CA GLN A 46 7.93 -0.67 6.85
C GLN A 46 8.99 -1.37 5.99
N VAL A 47 8.57 -2.13 4.99
CA VAL A 47 9.49 -2.81 4.08
C VAL A 47 10.13 -1.84 3.09
N GLY A 48 9.36 -0.91 2.54
CA GLY A 48 9.80 0.04 1.52
C GLY A 48 10.63 1.22 2.08
N GLY A 49 10.42 1.55 3.37
CA GLY A 49 11.11 2.66 4.04
C GLY A 49 10.94 3.99 3.30
N ASP A 50 12.03 4.73 3.17
CA ASP A 50 12.04 6.04 2.51
C ASP A 50 11.92 5.99 0.98
N ARG A 51 11.96 4.80 0.39
CA ARG A 51 11.87 4.61 -1.07
C ARG A 51 10.44 4.63 -1.58
N VAL A 52 9.45 4.46 -0.71
CA VAL A 52 8.03 4.42 -1.07
C VAL A 52 7.24 5.54 -0.41
N LYS A 53 6.17 5.95 -1.07
CA LYS A 53 5.10 6.77 -0.51
C LYS A 53 3.82 5.99 -0.63
N VAL A 54 3.32 5.48 0.49
CA VAL A 54 2.14 4.62 0.54
C VAL A 54 0.87 5.44 0.72
N THR A 55 -0.16 5.10 -0.03
CA THR A 55 -1.53 5.60 0.15
C THR A 55 -2.44 4.41 0.40
N SER A 56 -3.10 4.36 1.56
CA SER A 56 -4.11 3.35 1.87
C SER A 56 -5.49 3.84 1.44
N LEU A 57 -6.28 2.97 0.79
CA LEU A 57 -7.64 3.30 0.35
C LEU A 57 -8.63 3.24 1.50
N VAL A 58 -8.55 2.20 2.32
CA VAL A 58 -9.34 2.04 3.54
C VAL A 58 -8.47 2.38 4.73
N GLY A 59 -8.93 3.32 5.55
CA GLY A 59 -8.22 3.77 6.75
C GLY A 59 -8.28 2.77 7.90
N PRO A 60 -7.63 3.07 9.05
CA PRO A 60 -7.53 2.16 10.19
C PRO A 60 -8.89 1.82 10.81
N ASP A 61 -9.87 2.73 10.74
CA ASP A 61 -11.21 2.54 11.28
C ASP A 61 -12.23 2.06 10.23
N GLY A 62 -11.78 1.76 9.02
CA GLY A 62 -12.63 1.35 7.90
C GLY A 62 -12.76 -0.16 7.80
N ASP A 63 -13.95 -0.62 7.44
CA ASP A 63 -14.21 -2.02 7.10
C ASP A 63 -13.96 -2.24 5.61
N THR A 64 -12.97 -3.08 5.31
CA THR A 64 -12.56 -3.38 3.94
C THR A 64 -13.60 -4.20 3.18
N HIS A 65 -14.41 -5.02 3.88
CA HIS A 65 -15.41 -5.87 3.24
C HIS A 65 -16.58 -5.06 2.66
N VAL A 66 -16.96 -3.97 3.31
CA VAL A 66 -18.10 -3.12 2.92
C VAL A 66 -17.67 -1.78 2.30
N TYR A 67 -16.39 -1.62 2.05
CA TYR A 67 -15.84 -0.39 1.47
C TYR A 67 -16.49 -0.08 0.12
N ARG A 68 -16.89 1.18 -0.05
CA ARG A 68 -17.40 1.70 -1.31
C ARG A 68 -16.35 2.58 -1.98
N PRO A 69 -15.81 2.16 -3.11
CA PRO A 69 -14.81 2.94 -3.84
C PRO A 69 -15.29 4.34 -4.18
N THR A 70 -14.41 5.31 -3.97
CA THR A 70 -14.69 6.73 -4.27
C THR A 70 -13.94 7.15 -5.55
N PRO A 71 -14.34 8.26 -6.20
CA PRO A 71 -13.56 8.84 -7.31
C PRO A 71 -12.11 9.15 -6.93
N LYS A 72 -11.86 9.51 -5.67
CA LYS A 72 -10.51 9.73 -5.13
C LYS A 72 -9.70 8.43 -5.12
N ALA A 73 -10.31 7.31 -4.73
CA ALA A 73 -9.67 6.00 -4.75
C ALA A 73 -9.32 5.57 -6.19
N ALA A 74 -10.26 5.73 -7.12
CA ALA A 74 -10.03 5.44 -8.54
C ALA A 74 -8.86 6.27 -9.10
N LYS A 75 -8.81 7.56 -8.79
CA LYS A 75 -7.70 8.42 -9.20
C LYS A 75 -6.37 8.00 -8.59
N ALA A 76 -6.35 7.62 -7.32
CA ALA A 76 -5.13 7.15 -6.65
C ALA A 76 -4.59 5.88 -7.32
N ILE A 77 -5.46 4.92 -7.65
CA ILE A 77 -5.09 3.69 -8.37
C ILE A 77 -4.61 4.02 -9.79
N ALA A 78 -5.31 4.86 -10.53
CA ALA A 78 -4.92 5.24 -11.89
C ALA A 78 -3.51 5.85 -11.96
N GLN A 79 -3.09 6.55 -10.91
CA GLN A 79 -1.81 7.26 -10.85
C GLN A 79 -0.68 6.48 -10.21
N THR A 80 -0.97 5.31 -9.61
CA THR A 80 0.07 4.50 -8.99
C THR A 80 0.73 3.56 -9.98
N LYS A 81 1.98 3.21 -9.71
CA LYS A 81 2.71 2.18 -10.45
C LYS A 81 2.55 0.79 -9.84
N VAL A 82 2.27 0.72 -8.54
CA VAL A 82 2.13 -0.53 -7.81
C VAL A 82 0.92 -0.44 -6.88
N LEU A 83 0.05 -1.45 -6.99
CA LEU A 83 -1.11 -1.65 -6.13
C LEU A 83 -0.91 -2.94 -5.32
N PHE A 84 -0.94 -2.82 -4.00
CA PHE A 84 -0.92 -3.95 -3.08
C PHE A 84 -2.33 -4.30 -2.66
N ILE A 85 -2.70 -5.55 -2.81
CA ILE A 85 -3.97 -6.13 -2.36
C ILE A 85 -3.70 -7.29 -1.39
N ASN A 86 -4.65 -7.60 -0.52
CA ASN A 86 -4.56 -8.80 0.32
C ASN A 86 -4.74 -10.06 -0.52
N GLY A 87 -5.79 -10.11 -1.30
CA GLY A 87 -6.25 -11.32 -1.99
C GLY A 87 -7.19 -12.15 -1.12
N LEU A 88 -7.43 -13.40 -1.48
CA LEU A 88 -8.35 -14.32 -0.80
C LEU A 88 -9.77 -13.74 -0.64
N GLU A 89 -10.24 -13.02 -1.65
CA GLU A 89 -11.56 -12.38 -1.69
C GLU A 89 -11.80 -11.31 -0.60
N PHE A 90 -10.74 -10.90 0.10
CA PHE A 90 -10.84 -9.90 1.17
C PHE A 90 -11.36 -8.55 0.68
N GLU A 91 -10.97 -8.15 -0.54
CA GLU A 91 -11.40 -6.92 -1.18
C GLU A 91 -12.31 -7.20 -2.38
N GLY A 92 -13.52 -7.68 -2.17
CA GLY A 92 -14.44 -8.06 -3.25
C GLY A 92 -14.82 -6.92 -4.23
N TRP A 93 -14.45 -5.67 -3.92
CA TRP A 93 -14.67 -4.47 -4.74
C TRP A 93 -13.48 -4.12 -5.64
N ILE A 94 -12.29 -4.71 -5.42
CA ILE A 94 -11.04 -4.22 -6.01
C ILE A 94 -10.97 -4.40 -7.52
N GLU A 95 -11.43 -5.54 -8.04
CA GLU A 95 -11.37 -5.81 -9.49
C GLU A 95 -12.13 -4.77 -10.30
N ARG A 96 -13.36 -4.44 -9.87
CA ARG A 96 -14.18 -3.40 -10.52
C ARG A 96 -13.53 -2.02 -10.44
N LEU A 97 -12.86 -1.72 -9.33
CA LEU A 97 -12.18 -0.44 -9.17
C LEU A 97 -10.94 -0.35 -10.06
N VAL A 98 -10.17 -1.40 -10.16
CA VAL A 98 -8.99 -1.50 -11.03
C VAL A 98 -9.41 -1.31 -12.48
N GLU A 99 -10.44 -2.02 -12.94
CA GLU A 99 -10.97 -1.90 -14.28
C GLU A 99 -11.48 -0.49 -14.59
N SER A 100 -12.32 0.06 -13.72
CA SER A 100 -12.91 1.40 -13.90
C SER A 100 -11.91 2.54 -13.81
N SER A 101 -10.82 2.36 -13.07
CA SER A 101 -9.75 3.37 -12.91
C SER A 101 -8.82 3.47 -14.13
N GLY A 102 -8.82 2.46 -15.02
CA GLY A 102 -7.85 2.36 -16.10
C GLY A 102 -6.43 2.11 -15.62
N PHE A 103 -6.25 1.45 -14.49
CA PHE A 103 -4.95 1.10 -13.91
C PHE A 103 -4.08 0.31 -14.90
N LYS A 104 -2.82 0.74 -15.02
CA LYS A 104 -1.83 0.11 -15.92
C LYS A 104 -0.55 -0.30 -15.18
N GLY A 105 -0.57 -0.20 -13.86
CA GLY A 105 0.56 -0.54 -13.02
C GLY A 105 0.64 -2.05 -12.75
N ARG A 106 1.42 -2.40 -11.75
CA ARG A 106 1.58 -3.79 -11.28
C ARG A 106 0.74 -4.02 -10.04
N MET A 107 -0.11 -5.04 -10.07
CA MET A 107 -0.84 -5.50 -8.89
C MET A 107 -0.05 -6.62 -8.20
N ILE A 108 0.09 -6.51 -6.88
CA ILE A 108 0.80 -7.47 -6.03
C ILE A 108 -0.17 -7.96 -4.97
N THR A 109 -0.38 -9.26 -4.94
CA THR A 109 -1.21 -9.93 -3.92
C THR A 109 -0.33 -10.36 -2.77
N ALA A 110 -0.59 -9.83 -1.57
CA ALA A 110 0.23 -10.07 -0.38
C ALA A 110 0.17 -11.54 0.09
N THR A 111 -0.98 -12.20 -0.10
CA THR A 111 -1.19 -13.60 0.27
C THR A 111 -0.81 -14.59 -0.83
N ALA A 112 -0.14 -14.15 -1.89
CA ALA A 112 0.32 -15.05 -2.93
C ALA A 112 1.28 -16.11 -2.37
N GLY A 113 0.93 -17.39 -2.54
CA GLY A 113 1.71 -18.51 -2.01
C GLY A 113 1.41 -18.89 -0.55
N VAL A 114 0.43 -18.23 0.09
CA VAL A 114 -0.06 -18.62 1.41
C VAL A 114 -1.20 -19.63 1.24
N GLU A 115 -1.11 -20.75 1.95
CA GLU A 115 -2.21 -21.70 2.03
C GLU A 115 -3.25 -21.21 3.04
N ALA A 116 -4.46 -20.90 2.56
CA ALA A 116 -5.53 -20.41 3.41
C ALA A 116 -6.11 -21.56 4.25
N LEU A 117 -6.27 -21.32 5.55
CA LEU A 117 -7.02 -22.24 6.42
C LEU A 117 -8.50 -22.16 6.07
N LYS A 118 -9.12 -23.32 5.81
CA LYS A 118 -10.56 -23.41 5.65
C LYS A 118 -11.19 -23.55 7.05
N ILE A 119 -12.08 -22.64 7.38
CA ILE A 119 -12.95 -22.80 8.55
C ILE A 119 -14.08 -23.72 8.08
N GLU A 120 -14.12 -24.94 8.60
CA GLU A 120 -15.30 -25.78 8.48
C GLU A 120 -16.38 -25.18 9.40
N GLU A 121 -17.42 -24.60 8.81
CA GLU A 121 -18.61 -24.25 9.57
C GLU A 121 -19.22 -25.56 10.07
N GLU A 122 -19.01 -25.88 11.34
CA GLU A 122 -19.77 -26.92 12.02
C GLU A 122 -21.25 -26.51 11.96
N GLY A 123 -21.99 -27.20 11.08
CA GLY A 123 -23.41 -26.95 10.89
C GLY A 123 -24.15 -27.16 12.22
N HIS A 124 -24.59 -26.06 12.79
CA HIS A 124 -25.63 -26.13 13.80
C HIS A 124 -26.90 -26.69 13.13
N HIS A 125 -27.08 -28.01 13.25
CA HIS A 125 -28.37 -28.62 13.04
C HIS A 125 -29.28 -28.15 14.19
N ASP A 126 -30.04 -27.08 13.92
CA ASP A 126 -31.19 -26.76 14.74
C ASP A 126 -32.22 -27.87 14.53
N ASP A 127 -32.18 -28.87 15.43
CA ASP A 127 -33.24 -29.83 15.62
C ASP A 127 -34.47 -29.08 16.18
N HIS A 128 -35.29 -28.54 15.30
CA HIS A 128 -36.62 -28.08 15.63
C HIS A 128 -37.48 -29.32 15.94
N ASP A 129 -37.51 -29.65 17.21
CA ASP A 129 -38.48 -30.57 17.79
C ASP A 129 -39.91 -30.23 17.36
N LYS A 130 -40.47 -31.12 16.58
CA LYS A 130 -41.88 -31.14 16.23
C LYS A 130 -42.68 -31.49 17.45
N HIS A 131 -43.10 -30.48 18.22
CA HIS A 131 -44.15 -30.72 19.24
C HIS A 131 -45.46 -30.99 18.52
N GLY A 132 -45.83 -32.27 18.66
CA GLY A 132 -47.07 -32.82 18.16
C GLY A 132 -48.29 -32.12 18.77
N LYS A 133 -49.17 -31.77 17.89
CA LYS A 133 -50.56 -31.38 18.16
C LYS A 133 -51.29 -32.59 18.72
N LYS A 134 -51.69 -32.56 20.00
CA LYS A 134 -52.67 -33.47 20.57
C LYS A 134 -54.00 -32.75 20.57
N ASP A 135 -54.87 -33.25 19.70
CA ASP A 135 -56.30 -33.00 19.76
C ASP A 135 -56.89 -33.66 21.02
N HIS A 136 -57.70 -32.89 21.78
CA HIS A 136 -58.71 -33.43 22.71
C HIS A 136 -59.97 -32.60 22.57
N HIS A 137 -60.99 -33.30 22.15
CA HIS A 137 -62.43 -33.18 22.27
C HIS A 137 -63.04 -31.86 22.76
#